data_15563576c7e5377db28d8d9c567216e0
#
_entry.id   15563576c7e5377db28d8d9c567216e0
#
_cell.length_a   1.000
_cell.length_b   1.000
_cell.length_c   1.000
_cell.angle_alpha   90.00
_cell.angle_beta   90.00
_cell.angle_gamma   90.00
#
_symmetry.space_group_name_H-M   'P 1'
#
loop_
_entity.id
_entity.type
_entity.pdbx_description
1 polymer ?
#
loop_
_entity_poly.entity_id
_entity_poly.type
_entity_poly.pdbx_seq_one_letter_code
_entity_poly.pdbx_strand_id
1 'polypeptide(L)'
;MKQETFEIEAEYEGERLDKYLSVIFEQSKTSSNAPSRSFFQKLIRDGHVKVNDSIAKANYRLRMDDLVCVEIPDAVETPILPEDIPLDILYEDDDLLVVNKPKGMVVHPSAGHYSGTLVNAIMFHCKDSLSGINGEIRPGIVHRIDMDTTGSLIVCKNDESHVKIAEQIKEHSVNRRYRGIVYGVVKDDEGTINAPIGRHPTNRKKMAINEKNGKPAITHYKVLERFSNYTYMEFKLETGRTHQIRVH
;
A
#
# COMPACT_ATOMS: atom_id res chain seq x y z
N MET A 1 -18.89 15.07 9.34
CA MET A 1 -17.82 16.06 9.69
C MET A 1 -17.69 16.07 11.20
N LYS A 2 -16.51 15.78 11.73
CA LYS A 2 -16.24 15.77 13.16
C LYS A 2 -15.45 17.03 13.52
N GLN A 3 -15.90 17.80 14.51
CA GLN A 3 -15.20 18.99 15.00
C GLN A 3 -14.69 18.70 16.41
N GLU A 4 -13.45 19.03 16.65
CA GLU A 4 -12.81 18.96 17.97
C GLU A 4 -12.14 20.29 18.29
N THR A 5 -12.23 20.71 19.55
CA THR A 5 -11.63 21.98 20.00
C THR A 5 -10.74 21.72 21.21
N PHE A 6 -9.57 22.30 21.23
CA PHE A 6 -8.57 22.15 22.27
C PHE A 6 -8.12 23.54 22.75
N GLU A 7 -8.09 23.75 24.06
CA GLU A 7 -7.45 24.88 24.70
C GLU A 7 -6.01 24.48 25.04
N ILE A 8 -5.06 25.33 24.71
CA ILE A 8 -3.64 25.00 24.85
C ILE A 8 -3.17 25.27 26.28
N GLU A 9 -2.77 24.18 26.92
CA GLU A 9 -2.17 24.21 28.27
C GLU A 9 -0.71 24.66 28.21
N ALA A 10 -0.20 25.15 29.36
CA ALA A 10 1.16 25.68 29.50
C ALA A 10 2.27 24.70 29.04
N GLU A 11 2.05 23.39 29.20
CA GLU A 11 3.03 22.36 28.80
C GLU A 11 3.28 22.28 27.27
N TYR A 12 2.31 22.75 26.47
CA TYR A 12 2.41 22.76 25.01
C TYR A 12 2.79 24.12 24.43
N GLU A 13 3.07 25.10 25.27
CA GLU A 13 3.50 26.43 24.81
C GLU A 13 4.82 26.35 23.99
N GLY A 14 4.84 27.00 22.85
CA GLY A 14 5.97 26.96 21.92
C GLY A 14 6.06 25.71 21.04
N GLU A 15 5.20 24.70 21.26
CA GLU A 15 5.16 23.52 20.39
C GLU A 15 4.57 23.90 19.02
N ARG A 16 4.90 23.12 18.00
CA ARG A 16 4.34 23.33 16.65
C ARG A 16 2.92 22.76 16.56
N LEU A 17 2.01 23.50 15.94
CA LEU A 17 0.62 23.09 15.75
C LEU A 17 0.49 21.69 15.10
N ASP A 18 1.26 21.40 14.03
CA ASP A 18 1.21 20.11 13.36
C ASP A 18 1.71 18.94 14.21
N LYS A 19 2.64 19.21 15.15
CA LYS A 19 3.16 18.20 16.06
C LYS A 19 2.20 17.99 17.23
N TYR A 20 1.72 19.05 17.84
CA TYR A 20 0.72 19.00 18.90
C TYR A 20 -0.49 18.16 18.52
N LEU A 21 -1.10 18.47 17.37
CA LEU A 21 -2.26 17.73 16.90
C LEU A 21 -1.98 16.23 16.72
N SER A 22 -0.79 15.87 16.19
CA SER A 22 -0.45 14.45 16.04
C SER A 22 -0.32 13.73 17.37
N VAL A 23 0.17 14.40 18.41
CA VAL A 23 0.34 13.82 19.75
C VAL A 23 -1.01 13.68 20.48
N ILE A 24 -1.81 14.74 20.48
CA ILE A 24 -3.09 14.75 21.20
C ILE A 24 -4.08 13.71 20.64
N PHE A 25 -4.12 13.58 19.30
CA PHE A 25 -4.96 12.58 18.65
C PHE A 25 -4.44 11.15 18.79
N GLU A 26 -3.14 10.95 19.00
CA GLU A 26 -2.55 9.66 19.33
C GLU A 26 -2.94 9.24 20.75
N GLN A 27 -2.93 10.17 21.71
CA GLN A 27 -3.31 9.92 23.10
C GLN A 27 -4.80 9.68 23.27
N SER A 28 -5.67 10.32 22.48
CA SER A 28 -7.13 10.23 22.61
C SER A 28 -7.74 8.96 22.00
N LYS A 29 -6.99 8.17 21.21
CA LYS A 29 -7.50 6.94 20.57
C LYS A 29 -6.82 5.70 21.09
N THR A 30 -7.64 4.80 21.65
CA THR A 30 -7.29 3.42 22.05
C THR A 30 -7.08 2.47 20.84
N SER A 31 -6.99 2.95 19.61
CA SER A 31 -6.89 2.10 18.42
C SER A 31 -5.67 2.44 17.55
N SER A 32 -5.13 1.43 16.90
CA SER A 32 -3.92 1.40 16.06
C SER A 32 -3.90 2.33 14.82
N ASN A 33 -4.84 3.26 14.68
CA ASN A 33 -5.04 4.12 13.50
C ASN A 33 -5.11 5.62 13.84
N ALA A 34 -4.21 6.11 14.71
CA ALA A 34 -4.11 7.55 14.95
C ALA A 34 -3.70 8.31 13.66
N PRO A 35 -4.31 9.48 13.37
CA PRO A 35 -3.95 10.27 12.20
C PRO A 35 -2.49 10.73 12.26
N SER A 36 -1.78 10.59 11.14
CA SER A 36 -0.38 10.97 11.07
C SER A 36 -0.18 12.49 11.07
N ARG A 37 1.02 12.95 11.47
CA ARG A 37 1.38 14.37 11.39
C ARG A 37 1.19 14.96 9.98
N SER A 38 1.45 14.19 8.94
CA SER A 38 1.22 14.62 7.54
C SER A 38 -0.26 14.83 7.21
N PHE A 39 -1.14 14.08 7.84
CA PHE A 39 -2.58 14.29 7.75
C PHE A 39 -2.98 15.66 8.33
N PHE A 40 -2.50 16.01 9.52
CA PHE A 40 -2.76 17.34 10.10
C PHE A 40 -2.14 18.48 9.30
N GLN A 41 -0.95 18.29 8.73
CA GLN A 41 -0.37 19.28 7.82
C GLN A 41 -1.24 19.54 6.58
N LYS A 42 -1.92 18.49 6.09
CA LYS A 42 -2.89 18.63 5.00
C LYS A 42 -4.13 19.38 5.48
N LEU A 43 -4.75 19.00 6.59
CA LEU A 43 -5.92 19.69 7.15
C LEU A 43 -5.66 21.18 7.41
N ILE A 44 -4.48 21.52 7.95
CA ILE A 44 -4.08 22.92 8.20
C ILE A 44 -3.97 23.69 6.88
N ARG A 45 -3.32 23.11 5.88
CA ARG A 45 -3.17 23.74 4.55
C ARG A 45 -4.51 23.93 3.85
N ASP A 46 -5.42 22.97 4.01
CA ASP A 46 -6.74 22.97 3.38
C ASP A 46 -7.75 23.84 4.17
N GLY A 47 -7.31 24.52 5.26
CA GLY A 47 -8.12 25.47 6.04
C GLY A 47 -9.05 24.85 7.09
N HIS A 48 -8.92 23.55 7.36
CA HIS A 48 -9.73 22.81 8.34
C HIS A 48 -9.22 22.91 9.78
N VAL A 49 -8.17 23.70 10.01
CA VAL A 49 -7.64 23.96 11.36
C VAL A 49 -7.52 25.45 11.56
N LYS A 50 -8.12 25.94 12.64
CA LYS A 50 -8.07 27.34 13.05
C LYS A 50 -7.45 27.46 14.43
N VAL A 51 -6.76 28.57 14.67
CA VAL A 51 -6.27 28.97 15.99
C VAL A 51 -6.87 30.36 16.26
N ASN A 52 -7.61 30.48 17.35
CA ASN A 52 -8.35 31.70 17.70
C ASN A 52 -9.17 32.24 16.51
N ASP A 53 -9.97 31.32 15.89
CA ASP A 53 -10.80 31.56 14.70
C ASP A 53 -10.06 31.98 13.42
N SER A 54 -8.73 31.99 13.42
CA SER A 54 -7.91 32.37 12.28
C SER A 54 -7.18 31.16 11.67
N ILE A 55 -7.03 31.14 10.33
CA ILE A 55 -6.25 30.12 9.65
C ILE A 55 -4.78 30.23 10.05
N ALA A 56 -4.22 29.15 10.58
CA ALA A 56 -2.83 29.09 11.00
C ALA A 56 -1.97 28.27 10.02
N LYS A 57 -0.64 28.44 10.08
CA LYS A 57 0.31 27.61 9.34
C LYS A 57 0.70 26.37 10.16
N ALA A 58 1.09 25.28 9.53
CA ALA A 58 1.50 24.04 10.21
C ALA A 58 2.66 24.22 11.20
N ASN A 59 3.50 25.22 10.98
CA ASN A 59 4.61 25.58 11.86
C ASN A 59 4.27 26.68 12.88
N TYR A 60 3.01 27.06 13.01
CA TYR A 60 2.56 27.97 14.05
C TYR A 60 3.02 27.49 15.43
N ARG A 61 3.55 28.38 16.24
CA ARG A 61 3.96 28.11 17.63
C ARG A 61 2.80 28.43 18.55
N LEU A 62 2.30 27.40 19.20
CA LEU A 62 1.19 27.51 20.14
C LEU A 62 1.56 28.40 21.31
N ARG A 63 0.58 29.15 21.80
CA ARG A 63 0.67 29.99 23.00
C ARG A 63 -0.32 29.44 24.03
N MET A 64 -0.02 29.63 25.27
CA MET A 64 -0.97 29.33 26.35
C MET A 64 -2.31 30.03 26.05
N ASP A 65 -3.41 29.37 26.34
CA ASP A 65 -4.79 29.82 26.10
C ASP A 65 -5.19 29.94 24.61
N ASP A 66 -4.35 29.54 23.65
CA ASP A 66 -4.78 29.44 22.26
C ASP A 66 -5.92 28.43 22.13
N LEU A 67 -6.97 28.78 21.40
CA LEU A 67 -8.09 27.88 21.11
C LEU A 67 -7.89 27.27 19.72
N VAL A 68 -7.57 25.98 19.67
CA VAL A 68 -7.34 25.24 18.42
C VAL A 68 -8.60 24.46 18.06
N CYS A 69 -9.25 24.85 16.96
CA CYS A 69 -10.40 24.18 16.38
C CYS A 69 -9.98 23.33 15.17
N VAL A 70 -10.30 22.05 15.17
CA VAL A 70 -9.98 21.10 14.10
C VAL A 70 -11.27 20.54 13.52
N GLU A 71 -11.51 20.75 12.25
CA GLU A 71 -12.58 20.15 11.49
C GLU A 71 -12.02 18.95 10.71
N ILE A 72 -12.44 17.74 11.05
CA ILE A 72 -12.07 16.53 10.33
C ILE A 72 -13.21 16.23 9.35
N PRO A 73 -12.99 16.44 8.03
CA PRO A 73 -13.97 16.01 7.03
C PRO A 73 -14.17 14.49 7.12
N ASP A 74 -15.41 14.05 6.88
CA ASP A 74 -15.65 12.63 6.69
C ASP A 74 -14.77 12.15 5.52
N ALA A 75 -14.25 10.94 5.65
CA ALA A 75 -13.51 10.35 4.54
C ALA A 75 -14.46 10.26 3.33
N VAL A 76 -14.20 11.03 2.30
CA VAL A 76 -14.86 10.85 1.01
C VAL A 76 -14.24 9.60 0.42
N GLU A 77 -14.84 8.46 0.69
CA GLU A 77 -14.56 7.25 -0.07
C GLU A 77 -15.02 7.51 -1.49
N THR A 78 -14.07 7.73 -2.39
CA THR A 78 -14.38 7.74 -3.82
C THR A 78 -14.71 6.29 -4.19
N PRO A 79 -15.97 5.96 -4.50
CA PRO A 79 -16.32 4.59 -4.81
C PRO A 79 -15.52 4.13 -6.03
N ILE A 80 -14.99 2.92 -5.95
CA ILE A 80 -14.35 2.31 -7.11
C ILE A 80 -15.47 1.88 -8.05
N LEU A 81 -15.48 2.45 -9.24
CA LEU A 81 -16.49 2.14 -10.24
C LEU A 81 -16.07 0.94 -11.08
N PRO A 82 -16.97 -0.02 -11.37
CA PRO A 82 -16.74 -1.05 -12.36
C PRO A 82 -16.45 -0.45 -13.74
N GLU A 83 -15.44 -0.98 -14.45
CA GLU A 83 -15.09 -0.54 -15.80
C GLU A 83 -14.98 -1.73 -16.74
N ASP A 84 -15.56 -1.63 -17.94
CA ASP A 84 -15.48 -2.66 -18.99
C ASP A 84 -14.09 -2.68 -19.62
N ILE A 85 -13.16 -3.32 -18.91
CA ILE A 85 -11.77 -3.52 -19.33
C ILE A 85 -11.60 -5.00 -19.62
N PRO A 86 -11.13 -5.39 -20.84
CA PRO A 86 -10.89 -6.78 -21.17
C PRO A 86 -9.92 -7.46 -20.22
N LEU A 87 -10.27 -8.65 -19.72
CA LEU A 87 -9.44 -9.49 -18.88
C LEU A 87 -8.96 -10.72 -19.65
N ASP A 88 -7.67 -11.02 -19.55
CA ASP A 88 -7.10 -12.30 -20.00
C ASP A 88 -7.27 -13.31 -18.86
N ILE A 89 -8.35 -14.11 -18.93
CA ILE A 89 -8.75 -15.06 -17.90
C ILE A 89 -8.06 -16.39 -18.15
N LEU A 90 -7.24 -16.84 -17.19
CA LEU A 90 -6.55 -18.12 -17.22
C LEU A 90 -7.36 -19.27 -16.62
N TYR A 91 -8.19 -18.95 -15.64
CA TYR A 91 -9.07 -19.91 -14.95
C TYR A 91 -10.21 -19.14 -14.26
N GLU A 92 -11.39 -19.73 -14.24
CA GLU A 92 -12.53 -19.22 -13.47
C GLU A 92 -13.44 -20.36 -13.04
N ASP A 93 -13.91 -20.32 -11.79
CA ASP A 93 -14.99 -21.13 -11.24
C ASP A 93 -15.89 -20.28 -10.33
N ASP A 94 -16.67 -20.92 -9.47
CA ASP A 94 -17.57 -20.20 -8.54
C ASP A 94 -16.81 -19.51 -7.39
N ASP A 95 -15.59 -19.94 -7.08
CA ASP A 95 -14.80 -19.47 -5.94
C ASP A 95 -13.68 -18.52 -6.35
N LEU A 96 -13.05 -18.76 -7.49
CA LEU A 96 -11.83 -18.09 -7.89
C LEU A 96 -11.89 -17.62 -9.35
N LEU A 97 -11.21 -16.49 -9.58
CA LEU A 97 -10.84 -16.01 -10.90
C LEU A 97 -9.32 -15.83 -10.94
N VAL A 98 -8.65 -16.41 -11.93
CA VAL A 98 -7.21 -16.21 -12.17
C VAL A 98 -7.03 -15.44 -13.46
N VAL A 99 -6.42 -14.27 -13.37
CA VAL A 99 -6.19 -13.38 -14.52
C VAL A 99 -4.71 -13.25 -14.82
N ASN A 100 -4.36 -13.16 -16.11
CA ASN A 100 -3.04 -12.75 -16.56
C ASN A 100 -3.01 -11.22 -16.63
N LYS A 101 -2.51 -10.58 -15.56
CA LYS A 101 -2.46 -9.12 -15.51
C LYS A 101 -1.48 -8.57 -16.57
N PRO A 102 -1.90 -7.65 -17.43
CA PRO A 102 -1.01 -7.03 -18.40
C PRO A 102 -0.01 -6.08 -17.75
N LYS A 103 1.07 -5.74 -18.47
CA LYS A 103 1.99 -4.64 -18.13
C LYS A 103 1.26 -3.31 -18.18
N GLY A 104 1.65 -2.37 -17.31
CA GLY A 104 1.08 -1.02 -17.25
C GLY A 104 -0.21 -0.91 -16.43
N MET A 105 -0.80 -2.02 -16.01
CA MET A 105 -2.01 -2.03 -15.18
C MET A 105 -1.65 -2.14 -13.70
N VAL A 106 -2.15 -1.20 -12.87
CA VAL A 106 -2.08 -1.34 -11.40
C VAL A 106 -3.19 -2.27 -10.90
N VAL A 107 -2.95 -2.96 -9.79
CA VAL A 107 -3.93 -3.91 -9.25
C VAL A 107 -5.13 -3.17 -8.64
N HIS A 108 -4.90 -2.11 -7.88
CA HIS A 108 -5.97 -1.35 -7.21
C HIS A 108 -5.68 0.14 -7.26
N PRO A 109 -6.72 1.00 -7.13
CA PRO A 109 -6.56 2.44 -7.16
C PRO A 109 -5.52 2.95 -6.17
N SER A 110 -4.72 3.89 -6.62
CA SER A 110 -3.67 4.53 -5.85
C SER A 110 -3.43 5.95 -6.36
N ALA A 111 -2.62 6.75 -5.65
CA ALA A 111 -2.31 8.11 -6.07
C ALA A 111 -1.76 8.16 -7.52
N GLY A 112 -2.47 8.84 -8.40
CA GLY A 112 -2.19 8.94 -9.83
C GLY A 112 -2.82 7.85 -10.72
N HIS A 113 -3.53 6.87 -10.13
CA HIS A 113 -4.21 5.78 -10.82
C HIS A 113 -5.54 5.48 -10.12
N TYR A 114 -6.55 6.30 -10.33
CA TYR A 114 -7.87 6.19 -9.67
C TYR A 114 -8.87 5.34 -10.46
N SER A 115 -8.59 5.07 -11.73
CA SER A 115 -9.39 4.28 -12.69
C SER A 115 -8.46 3.42 -13.55
N GLY A 116 -9.02 2.57 -14.40
CA GLY A 116 -8.26 1.70 -15.30
C GLY A 116 -7.45 0.63 -14.56
N THR A 117 -7.84 0.26 -13.35
CA THR A 117 -7.14 -0.72 -12.52
C THR A 117 -7.71 -2.12 -12.69
N LEU A 118 -6.97 -3.15 -12.26
CA LEU A 118 -7.49 -4.50 -12.28
C LEU A 118 -8.77 -4.62 -11.44
N VAL A 119 -8.86 -3.94 -10.30
CA VAL A 119 -10.07 -3.95 -9.46
C VAL A 119 -11.29 -3.39 -10.23
N ASN A 120 -11.14 -2.31 -11.00
CA ASN A 120 -12.23 -1.80 -11.82
C ASN A 120 -12.72 -2.86 -12.82
N ALA A 121 -11.79 -3.57 -13.48
CA ALA A 121 -12.12 -4.61 -14.45
C ALA A 121 -12.79 -5.84 -13.81
N ILE A 122 -12.28 -6.33 -12.68
CA ILE A 122 -12.89 -7.49 -12.00
C ILE A 122 -14.26 -7.18 -11.41
N MET A 123 -14.48 -5.96 -10.91
CA MET A 123 -15.80 -5.52 -10.45
C MET A 123 -16.83 -5.53 -11.59
N PHE A 124 -16.43 -5.14 -12.78
CA PHE A 124 -17.28 -5.21 -13.96
C PHE A 124 -17.58 -6.65 -14.37
N HIS A 125 -16.52 -7.50 -14.40
CA HIS A 125 -16.65 -8.90 -14.80
C HIS A 125 -17.45 -9.73 -13.80
N CYS A 126 -17.12 -9.66 -12.52
CA CYS A 126 -17.71 -10.49 -11.46
C CYS A 126 -19.03 -9.90 -10.92
N LYS A 127 -19.35 -8.64 -11.20
CA LYS A 127 -20.52 -7.94 -10.64
C LYS A 127 -20.59 -8.11 -9.12
N ASP A 128 -21.66 -8.77 -8.62
CA ASP A 128 -21.92 -8.95 -7.20
C ASP A 128 -21.16 -10.15 -6.58
N SER A 129 -20.42 -10.91 -7.39
CA SER A 129 -19.70 -12.10 -6.97
C SER A 129 -18.23 -11.76 -6.67
N LEU A 130 -17.97 -10.98 -5.61
CA LEU A 130 -16.63 -10.70 -5.13
C LEU A 130 -16.61 -10.71 -3.59
N SER A 131 -15.51 -11.24 -3.01
CA SER A 131 -15.32 -11.15 -1.56
C SER A 131 -15.21 -9.71 -1.09
N GLY A 132 -16.00 -9.38 -0.07
CA GLY A 132 -16.02 -8.07 0.58
C GLY A 132 -15.06 -7.91 1.76
N ILE A 133 -14.30 -8.94 2.13
CA ILE A 133 -13.47 -8.94 3.38
C ILE A 133 -12.51 -7.75 3.45
N ASN A 134 -11.93 -7.33 2.33
CA ASN A 134 -11.02 -6.16 2.29
C ASN A 134 -11.76 -4.84 2.02
N GLY A 135 -13.09 -4.82 2.15
CA GLY A 135 -13.96 -3.67 1.92
C GLY A 135 -14.06 -3.28 0.45
N GLU A 136 -14.74 -2.17 0.19
CA GLU A 136 -15.00 -1.67 -1.17
C GLU A 136 -13.74 -1.30 -1.95
N ILE A 137 -12.62 -1.06 -1.26
CA ILE A 137 -11.37 -0.61 -1.90
C ILE A 137 -10.60 -1.77 -2.53
N ARG A 138 -10.78 -3.01 -2.09
CA ARG A 138 -10.00 -4.17 -2.56
C ARG A 138 -10.83 -5.46 -2.64
N PRO A 139 -11.97 -5.44 -3.29
CA PRO A 139 -12.84 -6.61 -3.34
C PRO A 139 -12.11 -7.79 -4.01
N GLY A 140 -12.11 -8.94 -3.34
CA GLY A 140 -11.52 -10.17 -3.86
C GLY A 140 -9.98 -10.23 -3.94
N ILE A 141 -9.26 -9.16 -3.63
CA ILE A 141 -7.79 -9.09 -3.80
C ILE A 141 -7.05 -9.60 -2.56
N VAL A 142 -6.32 -10.68 -2.70
CA VAL A 142 -5.49 -11.31 -1.66
C VAL A 142 -3.99 -11.05 -1.83
N HIS A 143 -3.53 -10.70 -3.02
CA HIS A 143 -2.14 -10.34 -3.31
C HIS A 143 -2.03 -9.36 -4.47
N ARG A 144 -0.82 -8.88 -4.72
CA ARG A 144 -0.55 -7.91 -5.79
C ARG A 144 0.81 -8.13 -6.42
N ILE A 145 0.91 -7.70 -7.68
CA ILE A 145 2.18 -7.54 -8.41
C ILE A 145 2.31 -6.09 -8.87
N ASP A 146 3.52 -5.67 -9.20
CA ASP A 146 3.79 -4.30 -9.63
C ASP A 146 3.08 -3.95 -10.95
N MET A 147 2.91 -2.66 -11.23
CA MET A 147 2.27 -2.15 -12.45
C MET A 147 2.87 -2.75 -13.72
N ASP A 148 4.20 -2.74 -13.82
CA ASP A 148 4.92 -3.23 -15.00
C ASP A 148 5.25 -4.74 -14.96
N THR A 149 4.82 -5.45 -13.93
CA THR A 149 4.92 -6.90 -13.85
C THR A 149 3.67 -7.53 -14.46
N THR A 150 3.88 -8.48 -15.36
CA THR A 150 2.82 -9.32 -15.95
C THR A 150 2.68 -10.63 -15.21
N GLY A 151 1.55 -11.32 -15.37
CA GLY A 151 1.38 -12.69 -14.92
C GLY A 151 0.15 -12.94 -14.06
N SER A 152 0.06 -14.17 -13.57
CA SER A 152 -1.12 -14.70 -12.90
C SER A 152 -1.39 -14.01 -11.57
N LEU A 153 -2.64 -13.58 -11.38
CA LEU A 153 -3.14 -12.99 -10.16
C LEU A 153 -4.45 -13.67 -9.78
N ILE A 154 -4.55 -14.12 -8.52
CA ILE A 154 -5.74 -14.77 -7.98
C ILE A 154 -6.68 -13.72 -7.41
N VAL A 155 -7.95 -13.84 -7.75
CA VAL A 155 -9.06 -13.04 -7.24
C VAL A 155 -10.08 -13.99 -6.60
N CYS A 156 -10.55 -13.67 -5.41
CA CYS A 156 -11.53 -14.47 -4.68
C CYS A 156 -12.94 -13.94 -4.90
N LYS A 157 -13.84 -14.79 -5.35
CA LYS A 157 -15.22 -14.42 -5.69
C LYS A 157 -16.14 -14.43 -4.47
N ASN A 158 -15.76 -15.07 -3.38
CA ASN A 158 -16.49 -15.13 -2.12
C ASN A 158 -15.55 -15.08 -0.90
N ASP A 159 -16.12 -14.88 0.27
CA ASP A 159 -15.38 -14.70 1.52
C ASP A 159 -14.69 -15.98 1.99
N GLU A 160 -15.27 -17.14 1.73
CA GLU A 160 -14.66 -18.44 2.10
C GLU A 160 -13.37 -18.69 1.34
N SER A 161 -13.39 -18.52 0.02
CA SER A 161 -12.19 -18.61 -0.82
C SER A 161 -11.15 -17.56 -0.44
N HIS A 162 -11.58 -16.34 -0.10
CA HIS A 162 -10.68 -15.27 0.34
C HIS A 162 -9.89 -15.65 1.60
N VAL A 163 -10.58 -16.15 2.63
CA VAL A 163 -9.93 -16.58 3.87
C VAL A 163 -8.92 -17.69 3.60
N LYS A 164 -9.34 -18.74 2.87
CA LYS A 164 -8.50 -19.91 2.55
C LYS A 164 -7.26 -19.53 1.73
N ILE A 165 -7.41 -18.69 0.71
CA ILE A 165 -6.28 -18.28 -0.14
C ILE A 165 -5.36 -17.32 0.62
N ALA A 166 -5.91 -16.38 1.41
CA ALA A 166 -5.10 -15.48 2.25
C ALA A 166 -4.26 -16.25 3.27
N GLU A 167 -4.81 -17.32 3.86
CA GLU A 167 -4.08 -18.20 4.78
C GLU A 167 -2.95 -18.95 4.06
N GLN A 168 -3.20 -19.55 2.90
CA GLN A 168 -2.18 -20.22 2.09
C GLN A 168 -1.04 -19.25 1.69
N ILE A 169 -1.38 -18.00 1.34
CA ILE A 169 -0.37 -16.98 1.03
C ILE A 169 0.45 -16.62 2.28
N LYS A 170 -0.20 -16.53 3.46
CA LYS A 170 0.44 -16.24 4.75
C LYS A 170 1.37 -17.36 5.19
N GLU A 171 0.96 -18.61 4.99
CA GLU A 171 1.74 -19.82 5.31
C GLU A 171 2.81 -20.15 4.25
N HIS A 172 2.87 -19.35 3.18
CA HIS A 172 3.78 -19.55 2.06
C HIS A 172 3.63 -20.89 1.32
N SER A 173 2.46 -21.51 1.43
CA SER A 173 2.14 -22.76 0.72
C SER A 173 1.88 -22.52 -0.78
N VAL A 174 1.48 -21.31 -1.18
CA VAL A 174 1.37 -20.90 -2.58
C VAL A 174 2.76 -20.69 -3.19
N ASN A 175 3.11 -21.46 -4.21
CA ASN A 175 4.37 -21.32 -4.93
C ASN A 175 4.36 -20.06 -5.82
N ARG A 176 5.00 -18.99 -5.36
CA ARG A 176 5.13 -17.73 -6.12
C ARG A 176 6.45 -17.71 -6.87
N ARG A 177 6.40 -17.98 -8.17
CA ARG A 177 7.57 -17.93 -9.06
C ARG A 177 7.45 -16.77 -10.02
N TYR A 178 8.58 -16.08 -10.21
CA TYR A 178 8.72 -14.95 -11.12
C TYR A 178 9.90 -15.20 -12.04
N ARG A 179 9.85 -14.60 -13.22
CA ARG A 179 10.98 -14.60 -14.15
C ARG A 179 11.32 -13.15 -14.50
N GLY A 180 12.59 -12.90 -14.69
CA GLY A 180 13.06 -11.56 -15.02
C GLY A 180 14.46 -11.56 -15.57
N ILE A 181 14.81 -10.45 -16.21
CA ILE A 181 16.15 -10.19 -16.72
C ILE A 181 16.79 -9.14 -15.81
N VAL A 182 17.99 -9.43 -15.33
CA VAL A 182 18.79 -8.51 -14.53
C VAL A 182 20.00 -8.03 -15.34
N TYR A 183 20.47 -6.82 -15.04
CA TYR A 183 21.71 -6.30 -15.60
C TYR A 183 22.93 -7.04 -15.03
N GLY A 184 23.92 -7.25 -15.88
CA GLY A 184 25.15 -7.93 -15.51
C GLY A 184 25.04 -9.44 -15.58
N VAL A 185 26.19 -10.11 -15.41
CA VAL A 185 26.32 -11.57 -15.41
C VAL A 185 26.41 -12.06 -13.97
N VAL A 186 25.35 -12.71 -13.49
CA VAL A 186 25.33 -13.33 -12.16
C VAL A 186 26.21 -14.57 -12.20
N LYS A 187 27.17 -14.67 -11.28
CA LYS A 187 28.18 -15.75 -11.27
C LYS A 187 27.63 -17.07 -10.79
N ASP A 188 26.93 -17.03 -9.66
CA ASP A 188 26.38 -18.22 -9.01
C ASP A 188 25.11 -18.67 -9.70
N ASP A 189 24.96 -19.97 -9.92
CA ASP A 189 23.79 -20.54 -10.62
C ASP A 189 22.48 -20.40 -9.83
N GLU A 190 22.60 -20.40 -8.51
CA GLU A 190 21.47 -20.21 -7.59
C GLU A 190 21.92 -19.55 -6.31
N GLY A 191 21.00 -18.95 -5.58
CA GLY A 191 21.32 -18.31 -4.30
C GLY A 191 20.11 -17.78 -3.58
N THR A 192 20.34 -17.22 -2.40
CA THR A 192 19.32 -16.64 -1.53
C THR A 192 19.77 -15.26 -1.07
N ILE A 193 18.89 -14.28 -1.27
CA ILE A 193 19.06 -12.93 -0.73
C ILE A 193 18.13 -12.81 0.48
N ASN A 194 18.71 -12.61 1.65
CA ASN A 194 18.01 -12.38 2.90
C ASN A 194 18.39 -11.00 3.42
N ALA A 195 17.61 -9.98 3.04
CA ALA A 195 17.91 -8.60 3.39
C ALA A 195 16.61 -7.81 3.62
N PRO A 196 16.50 -7.08 4.74
CA PRO A 196 15.24 -6.40 5.09
C PRO A 196 14.93 -5.24 4.16
N ILE A 197 13.67 -5.13 3.71
CA ILE A 197 13.21 -4.10 2.79
C ILE A 197 12.33 -3.07 3.51
N GLY A 198 12.66 -1.80 3.32
CA GLY A 198 11.93 -0.65 3.84
C GLY A 198 11.94 0.54 2.89
N ARG A 199 11.38 1.66 3.34
CA ARG A 199 11.48 2.91 2.58
C ARG A 199 12.94 3.37 2.52
N HIS A 200 13.36 3.85 1.34
CA HIS A 200 14.70 4.42 1.17
C HIS A 200 14.91 5.61 2.13
N PRO A 201 16.04 5.71 2.82
CA PRO A 201 16.24 6.72 3.90
C PRO A 201 16.00 8.16 3.46
N THR A 202 16.44 8.52 2.28
CA THR A 202 16.34 9.89 1.74
C THR A 202 15.26 10.05 0.66
N ASN A 203 15.09 9.09 -0.24
CA ASN A 203 14.06 9.12 -1.28
C ASN A 203 12.87 8.23 -0.91
N ARG A 204 11.94 8.75 -0.13
CA ARG A 204 10.77 8.00 0.38
C ARG A 204 9.82 7.44 -0.69
N LYS A 205 9.97 7.83 -1.96
CA LYS A 205 9.21 7.22 -3.08
C LYS A 205 9.76 5.85 -3.47
N LYS A 206 11.01 5.54 -3.11
CA LYS A 206 11.68 4.27 -3.42
C LYS A 206 11.67 3.31 -2.23
N MET A 207 11.77 2.02 -2.54
CA MET A 207 12.10 0.96 -1.58
C MET A 207 13.60 0.64 -1.69
N ALA A 208 14.21 0.19 -0.60
CA ALA A 208 15.62 -0.19 -0.52
C ALA A 208 15.83 -1.23 0.58
N ILE A 209 16.99 -1.86 0.58
CA ILE A 209 17.49 -2.59 1.76
C ILE A 209 17.64 -1.58 2.89
N ASN A 210 17.04 -1.87 4.04
CA ASN A 210 17.01 -0.97 5.18
C ASN A 210 17.10 -1.77 6.48
N GLU A 211 18.33 -1.92 6.98
CA GLU A 211 18.63 -2.71 8.17
C GLU A 211 17.97 -2.16 9.45
N LYS A 212 17.69 -0.85 9.52
CA LYS A 212 17.15 -0.21 10.72
C LYS A 212 15.62 -0.34 10.84
N ASN A 213 14.91 -0.16 9.71
CA ASN A 213 13.44 -0.04 9.69
C ASN A 213 12.80 -0.91 8.59
N GLY A 214 13.56 -1.81 7.98
CA GLY A 214 13.08 -2.76 6.99
C GLY A 214 12.34 -3.93 7.62
N LYS A 215 11.40 -4.49 6.87
CA LYS A 215 10.75 -5.77 7.23
C LYS A 215 11.54 -6.92 6.61
N PRO A 216 11.68 -8.07 7.28
CA PRO A 216 12.36 -9.24 6.73
C PRO A 216 11.87 -9.57 5.33
N ALA A 217 12.80 -9.85 4.42
CA ALA A 217 12.52 -10.19 3.05
C ALA A 217 13.52 -11.24 2.54
N ILE A 218 13.00 -12.33 1.95
CA ILE A 218 13.79 -13.46 1.46
C ILE A 218 13.38 -13.76 0.03
N THR A 219 14.37 -13.78 -0.86
CA THR A 219 14.22 -14.10 -2.29
C THR A 219 15.24 -15.16 -2.66
N HIS A 220 14.79 -16.31 -3.14
CA HIS A 220 15.64 -17.30 -3.79
C HIS A 220 15.68 -17.03 -5.29
N TYR A 221 16.85 -17.23 -5.90
CA TYR A 221 16.99 -17.11 -7.34
C TYR A 221 17.69 -18.33 -7.94
N LYS A 222 17.39 -18.55 -9.22
CA LYS A 222 18.07 -19.52 -10.08
C LYS A 222 18.35 -18.86 -11.43
N VAL A 223 19.60 -18.98 -11.89
CA VAL A 223 19.97 -18.56 -13.23
C VAL A 223 19.42 -19.55 -14.24
N LEU A 224 18.71 -19.04 -15.24
CA LEU A 224 18.18 -19.84 -16.35
C LEU A 224 19.10 -19.72 -17.57
N GLU A 225 19.59 -18.49 -17.87
CA GLU A 225 20.47 -18.24 -19.01
C GLU A 225 21.32 -17.00 -18.76
N ARG A 226 22.57 -17.00 -19.23
CA ARG A 226 23.48 -15.87 -19.19
C ARG A 226 23.74 -15.32 -20.58
N PHE A 227 23.62 -14.01 -20.69
CA PHE A 227 23.97 -13.24 -21.89
C PHE A 227 25.21 -12.39 -21.61
N SER A 228 25.75 -11.72 -22.62
CA SER A 228 26.97 -10.89 -22.45
C SER A 228 26.87 -9.82 -21.35
N ASN A 229 25.68 -9.18 -21.19
CA ASN A 229 25.46 -8.08 -20.26
C ASN A 229 24.21 -8.24 -19.39
N TYR A 230 23.55 -9.39 -19.44
CA TYR A 230 22.30 -9.65 -18.74
C TYR A 230 22.25 -11.11 -18.29
N THR A 231 21.42 -11.37 -17.27
CA THR A 231 21.13 -12.72 -16.82
C THR A 231 19.61 -12.90 -16.74
N TYR A 232 19.09 -13.97 -17.36
CA TYR A 232 17.71 -14.41 -17.24
C TYR A 232 17.58 -15.32 -16.04
N MET A 233 16.65 -15.02 -15.13
CA MET A 233 16.56 -15.66 -13.84
C MET A 233 15.12 -16.00 -13.46
N GLU A 234 14.97 -17.05 -12.69
CA GLU A 234 13.75 -17.39 -11.95
C GLU A 234 13.94 -16.96 -10.47
N PHE A 235 12.88 -16.40 -9.90
CA PHE A 235 12.83 -15.98 -8.50
C PHE A 235 11.70 -16.70 -7.77
N LYS A 236 11.98 -17.25 -6.58
CA LYS A 236 10.99 -17.80 -5.65
C LYS A 236 10.96 -16.94 -4.40
N LEU A 237 9.78 -16.44 -4.03
CA LEU A 237 9.61 -15.54 -2.89
C LEU A 237 9.09 -16.28 -1.66
N GLU A 238 9.76 -16.14 -0.52
CA GLU A 238 9.18 -16.49 0.78
C GLU A 238 8.32 -15.34 1.32
N THR A 239 8.72 -14.10 1.09
CA THR A 239 8.01 -12.89 1.51
C THR A 239 7.50 -12.11 0.31
N GLY A 240 6.56 -11.18 0.52
CA GLY A 240 5.98 -10.34 -0.55
C GLY A 240 6.08 -8.85 -0.22
N ARG A 241 7.30 -8.31 -0.09
CA ARG A 241 7.47 -6.87 0.17
C ARG A 241 7.34 -6.06 -1.11
N THR A 242 6.93 -4.82 -0.96
CA THR A 242 6.81 -3.88 -2.11
C THR A 242 8.13 -3.81 -2.87
N HIS A 243 8.08 -4.05 -4.18
CA HIS A 243 9.23 -4.04 -5.09
C HIS A 243 10.34 -5.04 -4.72
N GLN A 244 10.05 -6.15 -4.04
CA GLN A 244 11.05 -7.03 -3.44
C GLN A 244 12.09 -7.51 -4.44
N ILE A 245 11.70 -8.12 -5.56
CA ILE A 245 12.63 -8.61 -6.58
C ILE A 245 13.46 -7.47 -7.17
N ARG A 246 12.86 -6.28 -7.33
CA ARG A 246 13.55 -5.10 -7.88
C ARG A 246 14.56 -4.49 -6.92
N VAL A 247 14.41 -4.71 -5.62
CA VAL A 247 15.32 -4.22 -4.58
C VAL A 247 16.46 -5.20 -4.35
N HIS A 248 16.16 -6.50 -4.28
CA HIS A 248 17.16 -7.56 -4.11
C HIS A 248 18.01 -7.75 -5.35
#